data_cf6451917e94f6cc0d6614b8084c4f8c
#
_entry.id   cf6451917e94f6cc0d6614b8084c4f8c
#
_cell.length_a   1.000
_cell.length_b   1.000
_cell.length_c   1.000
_cell.angle_alpha   90.00
_cell.angle_beta   90.00
_cell.angle_gamma   90.00
#
_symmetry.space_group_name_H-M   'P 1'
#
loop_
_entity.id
_entity.type
_entity.pdbx_description
1 polymer ?
#
loop_
_entity_poly.entity_id
_entity_poly.type
_entity_poly.pdbx_seq_one_letter_code
_entity_poly.pdbx_strand_id
1 'polypeptide(L)'
;MNRTILVVDDDRKIVDLVSLYLKRNGYSVLAAYDGREALEAARRKRPDLIVLDLLLPELDGTDVCRLLRMESHVPIIMLTARSTDDDKLRGLDIGADDYLTKPFNPRELVARVRAVLRRAHPDEDPTEDMRFGDLTISFVRHEVLLQGQPVTLTPTEFRLLETLVREPGRAFSRADLLDRVFGFDYAGVERTIDVHVMNLRRKIEPEPGRPRFIGTVPGVGYRFEVHVSGRSNAA
;
A
#
# COMPACT_ATOMS: atom_id res chain seq x y z
N MET A 1 -1.45 -5.15 -11.73
CA MET A 1 -2.82 -4.61 -11.97
C MET A 1 -3.18 -3.67 -10.82
N ASN A 2 -3.97 -2.61 -11.08
CA ASN A 2 -4.36 -1.68 -10.01
C ASN A 2 -5.52 -2.30 -9.23
N ARG A 3 -5.32 -2.64 -7.94
CA ARG A 3 -6.35 -3.30 -7.12
C ARG A 3 -7.46 -2.33 -6.74
N THR A 4 -8.69 -2.83 -6.72
CA THR A 4 -9.90 -2.03 -6.47
C THR A 4 -10.42 -2.31 -5.07
N ILE A 5 -10.54 -1.26 -4.25
CA ILE A 5 -11.07 -1.33 -2.90
C ILE A 5 -12.47 -0.71 -2.89
N LEU A 6 -13.44 -1.42 -2.34
CA LEU A 6 -14.76 -0.86 -2.06
C LEU A 6 -14.77 -0.32 -0.62
N VAL A 7 -15.10 0.96 -0.47
CA VAL A 7 -15.25 1.63 0.83
C VAL A 7 -16.74 1.88 1.09
N VAL A 8 -17.22 1.39 2.21
CA VAL A 8 -18.64 1.44 2.60
C VAL A 8 -18.76 2.09 3.97
N ASP A 9 -19.38 3.26 4.03
CA ASP A 9 -19.65 4.02 5.25
C ASP A 9 -20.74 5.05 4.94
N ASP A 10 -21.70 5.27 5.81
CA ASP A 10 -22.77 6.27 5.62
C ASP A 10 -22.24 7.71 5.78
N ASP A 11 -21.14 7.90 6.53
CA ASP A 11 -20.44 9.18 6.61
C ASP A 11 -19.56 9.43 5.39
N ARG A 12 -20.05 10.28 4.49
CA ARG A 12 -19.31 10.69 3.27
C ARG A 12 -17.91 11.24 3.57
N LYS A 13 -17.72 11.89 4.73
CA LYS A 13 -16.39 12.42 5.09
C LYS A 13 -15.38 11.31 5.37
N ILE A 14 -15.83 10.21 5.98
CA ILE A 14 -15.01 9.03 6.20
C ILE A 14 -14.68 8.37 4.86
N VAL A 15 -15.66 8.19 3.99
CA VAL A 15 -15.46 7.63 2.64
C VAL A 15 -14.46 8.47 1.85
N ASP A 16 -14.60 9.79 1.85
CA ASP A 16 -13.71 10.71 1.14
C ASP A 16 -12.28 10.65 1.69
N LEU A 17 -12.13 10.67 3.02
CA LEU A 17 -10.84 10.57 3.69
C LEU A 17 -10.15 9.26 3.37
N VAL A 18 -10.84 8.14 3.55
CA VAL A 18 -10.30 6.80 3.27
C VAL A 18 -9.94 6.66 1.79
N SER A 19 -10.83 7.11 0.90
CA SER A 19 -10.60 7.08 -0.54
C SER A 19 -9.37 7.86 -0.95
N LEU A 20 -9.16 9.04 -0.35
CA LEU A 20 -7.97 9.86 -0.61
C LEU A 20 -6.68 9.09 -0.28
N TYR A 21 -6.62 8.48 0.91
CA TYR A 21 -5.43 7.75 1.34
C TYR A 21 -5.20 6.47 0.53
N LEU A 22 -6.25 5.73 0.18
CA LEU A 22 -6.14 4.53 -0.67
C LEU A 22 -5.66 4.89 -2.08
N LYS A 23 -6.27 5.91 -2.73
CA LYS A 23 -5.84 6.37 -4.07
C LYS A 23 -4.39 6.83 -4.09
N ARG A 24 -3.94 7.54 -3.05
CA ARG A 24 -2.53 7.95 -2.91
C ARG A 24 -1.55 6.77 -2.76
N ASN A 25 -2.06 5.63 -2.29
CA ASN A 25 -1.29 4.39 -2.20
C ASN A 25 -1.47 3.46 -3.42
N GLY A 26 -2.02 3.97 -4.54
CA GLY A 26 -2.10 3.26 -5.81
C GLY A 26 -3.31 2.35 -5.97
N TYR A 27 -4.32 2.42 -5.10
CA TYR A 27 -5.55 1.66 -5.22
C TYR A 27 -6.61 2.41 -6.04
N SER A 28 -7.41 1.68 -6.81
CA SER A 28 -8.69 2.17 -7.32
C SER A 28 -9.73 2.07 -6.21
N VAL A 29 -10.61 3.07 -6.08
CA VAL A 29 -11.60 3.10 -5.00
C VAL A 29 -13.00 3.22 -5.57
N LEU A 30 -13.89 2.34 -5.11
CA LEU A 30 -15.34 2.41 -5.25
C LEU A 30 -15.92 2.85 -3.91
N ALA A 31 -16.99 3.61 -3.92
CA ALA A 31 -17.70 4.07 -2.74
C ALA A 31 -19.12 3.50 -2.74
N ALA A 32 -19.63 3.19 -1.54
CA ALA A 32 -21.02 2.89 -1.27
C ALA A 32 -21.39 3.51 0.10
N TYR A 33 -22.65 3.90 0.26
CA TYR A 33 -23.09 4.67 1.43
C TYR A 33 -24.16 3.95 2.27
N ASP A 34 -24.56 2.76 1.81
CA ASP A 34 -25.45 1.85 2.53
C ASP A 34 -25.14 0.39 2.18
N GLY A 35 -25.80 -0.53 2.91
CA GLY A 35 -25.53 -1.97 2.75
C GLY A 35 -26.03 -2.52 1.41
N ARG A 36 -27.06 -1.94 0.80
CA ARG A 36 -27.58 -2.38 -0.51
C ARG A 36 -26.65 -1.97 -1.65
N GLU A 37 -26.21 -0.71 -1.64
CA GLU A 37 -25.21 -0.22 -2.57
C GLU A 37 -23.92 -1.06 -2.47
N ALA A 38 -23.51 -1.42 -1.24
CA ALA A 38 -22.33 -2.24 -1.00
C ALA A 38 -22.45 -3.63 -1.66
N LEU A 39 -23.58 -4.32 -1.48
CA LEU A 39 -23.83 -5.63 -2.10
C LEU A 39 -23.87 -5.54 -3.62
N GLU A 40 -24.57 -4.54 -4.16
CA GLU A 40 -24.64 -4.33 -5.62
C GLU A 40 -23.24 -4.04 -6.20
N ALA A 41 -22.49 -3.13 -5.57
CA ALA A 41 -21.15 -2.79 -6.01
C ALA A 41 -20.21 -4.01 -5.94
N ALA A 42 -20.26 -4.79 -4.87
CA ALA A 42 -19.45 -5.99 -4.70
C ALA A 42 -19.72 -7.02 -5.80
N ARG A 43 -20.99 -7.29 -6.11
CA ARG A 43 -21.40 -8.27 -7.14
C ARG A 43 -21.01 -7.82 -8.55
N ARG A 44 -21.25 -6.54 -8.88
CA ARG A 44 -21.01 -6.00 -10.23
C ARG A 44 -19.55 -5.71 -10.53
N LYS A 45 -18.83 -5.18 -9.56
CA LYS A 45 -17.46 -4.65 -9.75
C LYS A 45 -16.37 -5.58 -9.27
N ARG A 46 -16.72 -6.59 -8.44
CA ARG A 46 -15.81 -7.59 -7.88
C ARG A 46 -14.53 -6.93 -7.33
N PRO A 47 -14.65 -6.11 -6.27
CA PRO A 47 -13.48 -5.48 -5.66
C PRO A 47 -12.52 -6.52 -5.08
N ASP A 48 -11.25 -6.18 -4.99
CA ASP A 48 -10.22 -7.04 -4.40
C ASP A 48 -10.26 -7.05 -2.87
N LEU A 49 -10.86 -6.02 -2.26
CA LEU A 49 -11.08 -5.91 -0.82
C LEU A 49 -12.23 -4.94 -0.53
N ILE A 50 -12.94 -5.17 0.57
CA ILE A 50 -14.01 -4.29 1.05
C ILE A 50 -13.62 -3.74 2.42
N VAL A 51 -13.69 -2.43 2.59
CA VAL A 51 -13.68 -1.73 3.89
C VAL A 51 -15.13 -1.43 4.23
N LEU A 52 -15.66 -1.99 5.32
CA LEU A 52 -17.09 -2.02 5.61
C LEU A 52 -17.37 -1.49 7.01
N ASP A 53 -18.15 -0.41 7.11
CA ASP A 53 -18.69 0.01 8.42
C ASP A 53 -19.72 -0.99 8.94
N LEU A 54 -19.70 -1.21 10.24
CA LEU A 54 -20.71 -2.01 10.91
C LEU A 54 -22.06 -1.30 10.99
N LEU A 55 -22.03 0.00 11.31
CA LEU A 55 -23.24 0.78 11.57
C LEU A 55 -23.73 1.45 10.26
N LEU A 56 -24.39 0.70 9.42
CA LEU A 56 -24.98 1.20 8.18
C LEU A 56 -26.50 1.35 8.33
N PRO A 57 -27.11 2.33 7.66
CA PRO A 57 -28.56 2.44 7.58
C PRO A 57 -29.15 1.26 6.77
N GLU A 58 -30.41 0.93 7.04
CA GLU A 58 -31.23 -0.08 6.38
C GLU A 58 -30.73 -1.53 6.54
N LEU A 59 -29.48 -1.81 6.20
CA LEU A 59 -28.86 -3.13 6.30
C LEU A 59 -27.53 -3.03 7.04
N ASP A 60 -27.48 -3.61 8.24
CA ASP A 60 -26.29 -3.63 9.11
C ASP A 60 -25.08 -4.26 8.41
N GLY A 61 -23.88 -3.71 8.65
CA GLY A 61 -22.65 -4.20 8.05
C GLY A 61 -22.34 -5.67 8.37
N THR A 62 -22.82 -6.19 9.51
CA THR A 62 -22.71 -7.62 9.84
C THR A 62 -23.52 -8.48 8.91
N ASP A 63 -24.73 -8.04 8.55
CA ASP A 63 -25.60 -8.76 7.62
C ASP A 63 -25.06 -8.68 6.19
N VAL A 64 -24.52 -7.50 5.80
CA VAL A 64 -23.79 -7.34 4.52
C VAL A 64 -22.63 -8.34 4.45
N CYS A 65 -21.82 -8.45 5.50
CA CYS A 65 -20.71 -9.39 5.55
C CYS A 65 -21.18 -10.84 5.42
N ARG A 66 -22.20 -11.25 6.17
CA ARG A 66 -22.76 -12.60 6.06
C ARG A 66 -23.23 -12.93 4.65
N LEU A 67 -23.97 -12.01 4.02
CA LEU A 67 -24.45 -12.21 2.65
C LEU A 67 -23.28 -12.31 1.66
N LEU A 68 -22.27 -11.46 1.79
CA LEU A 68 -21.07 -11.52 0.96
C LEU A 68 -20.32 -12.85 1.15
N ARG A 69 -20.23 -13.38 2.36
CA ARG A 69 -19.56 -14.67 2.65
C ARG A 69 -20.29 -15.87 2.06
N MET A 70 -21.60 -15.78 1.84
CA MET A 70 -22.34 -16.82 1.13
C MET A 70 -22.04 -16.84 -0.38
N GLU A 71 -21.57 -15.73 -0.93
CA GLU A 71 -21.40 -15.55 -2.37
C GLU A 71 -19.94 -15.44 -2.82
N SER A 72 -19.04 -15.03 -1.93
CA SER A 72 -17.65 -14.73 -2.29
C SER A 72 -16.67 -14.83 -1.10
N HIS A 73 -15.39 -14.97 -1.44
CA HIS A 73 -14.28 -14.94 -0.48
C HIS A 73 -13.53 -13.59 -0.51
N VAL A 74 -14.17 -12.51 -1.00
CA VAL A 74 -13.54 -11.19 -1.04
C VAL A 74 -13.10 -10.77 0.37
N PRO A 75 -11.85 -10.33 0.56
CA PRO A 75 -11.37 -9.88 1.86
C PRO A 75 -12.17 -8.69 2.39
N ILE A 76 -12.51 -8.70 3.69
CA ILE A 76 -13.30 -7.65 4.35
C ILE A 76 -12.56 -7.16 5.59
N ILE A 77 -12.34 -5.85 5.65
CA ILE A 77 -11.90 -5.15 6.87
C ILE A 77 -13.11 -4.40 7.42
N MET A 78 -13.50 -4.71 8.66
CA MET A 78 -14.61 -4.03 9.31
C MET A 78 -14.16 -2.79 10.05
N LEU A 79 -14.90 -1.68 9.89
CA LEU A 79 -14.79 -0.49 10.73
C LEU A 79 -15.83 -0.60 11.86
N THR A 80 -15.41 -0.37 13.11
CA THR A 80 -16.30 -0.50 14.27
C THR A 80 -16.13 0.65 15.24
N ALA A 81 -17.21 1.16 15.80
CA ALA A 81 -17.18 2.11 16.91
C ALA A 81 -16.97 1.42 18.27
N ARG A 82 -17.02 0.09 18.33
CA ARG A 82 -16.99 -0.68 19.58
C ARG A 82 -15.58 -1.21 19.85
N SER A 83 -15.12 -0.94 21.08
CA SER A 83 -13.75 -1.24 21.53
C SER A 83 -13.66 -2.49 22.43
N THR A 84 -14.76 -3.19 22.69
CA THR A 84 -14.74 -4.38 23.56
C THR A 84 -14.20 -5.60 22.82
N ASP A 85 -13.41 -6.41 23.52
CA ASP A 85 -12.82 -7.64 22.94
C ASP A 85 -13.89 -8.66 22.54
N ASP A 86 -15.04 -8.69 23.21
CA ASP A 86 -16.20 -9.53 22.87
C ASP A 86 -16.84 -9.12 21.52
N ASP A 87 -16.85 -7.83 21.18
CA ASP A 87 -17.37 -7.36 19.89
C ASP A 87 -16.42 -7.70 18.74
N LYS A 88 -15.10 -7.68 18.99
CA LYS A 88 -14.08 -8.11 18.02
C LYS A 88 -14.16 -9.62 17.76
N LEU A 89 -14.38 -10.42 18.81
CA LEU A 89 -14.53 -11.87 18.69
C LEU A 89 -15.80 -12.24 17.93
N ARG A 90 -16.94 -11.59 18.21
CA ARG A 90 -18.19 -11.78 17.45
C ARG A 90 -18.04 -11.43 15.98
N GLY A 91 -17.26 -10.45 15.68
CA GLY A 91 -17.00 -10.03 14.30
C GLY A 91 -16.11 -11.03 13.55
N LEU A 92 -15.10 -11.63 14.18
CA LEU A 92 -14.29 -12.71 13.59
C LEU A 92 -15.15 -13.94 13.28
N ASP A 93 -16.14 -14.27 14.14
CA ASP A 93 -17.11 -15.35 13.91
C ASP A 93 -18.00 -15.09 12.67
N ILE A 94 -18.16 -13.83 12.25
CA ILE A 94 -18.94 -13.43 11.05
C ILE A 94 -18.11 -13.61 9.76
N GLY A 95 -16.78 -13.82 9.89
CA GLY A 95 -15.89 -14.10 8.77
C GLY A 95 -15.20 -12.86 8.19
N ALA A 96 -15.06 -11.78 8.93
CA ALA A 96 -14.18 -10.66 8.52
C ALA A 96 -12.70 -11.04 8.65
N ASP A 97 -11.85 -10.47 7.82
CA ASP A 97 -10.42 -10.77 7.76
C ASP A 97 -9.59 -9.87 8.70
N ASP A 98 -10.12 -8.69 9.06
CA ASP A 98 -9.52 -7.76 10.01
C ASP A 98 -10.55 -6.75 10.54
N TYR A 99 -10.21 -6.06 11.64
CA TYR A 99 -11.04 -5.04 12.29
C TYR A 99 -10.22 -3.79 12.59
N LEU A 100 -10.87 -2.64 12.46
CA LEU A 100 -10.31 -1.35 12.82
C LEU A 100 -11.34 -0.51 13.59
N THR A 101 -10.97 -0.07 14.80
CA THR A 101 -11.87 0.73 15.64
C THR A 101 -11.86 2.19 15.25
N LYS A 102 -13.03 2.80 15.18
CA LYS A 102 -13.21 4.26 15.05
C LYS A 102 -13.03 4.95 16.41
N PRO A 103 -12.32 6.10 16.51
CA PRO A 103 -11.59 6.77 15.44
C PRO A 103 -10.27 6.07 15.11
N PHE A 104 -9.92 6.02 13.84
CA PHE A 104 -8.70 5.37 13.35
C PHE A 104 -7.79 6.33 12.59
N ASN A 105 -6.52 5.98 12.52
CA ASN A 105 -5.58 6.65 11.63
C ASN A 105 -5.71 6.07 10.21
N PRO A 106 -6.00 6.88 9.17
CA PRO A 106 -6.12 6.39 7.80
C PRO A 106 -4.89 5.64 7.29
N ARG A 107 -3.70 5.94 7.82
CA ARG A 107 -2.47 5.20 7.50
C ARG A 107 -2.48 3.78 8.06
N GLU A 108 -3.06 3.60 9.24
CA GLU A 108 -3.25 2.27 9.82
C GLU A 108 -4.18 1.42 8.94
N LEU A 109 -5.29 2.01 8.47
CA LEU A 109 -6.19 1.34 7.54
C LEU A 109 -5.46 0.90 6.26
N VAL A 110 -4.65 1.77 5.65
CA VAL A 110 -3.87 1.42 4.45
C VAL A 110 -2.89 0.28 4.73
N ALA A 111 -2.22 0.28 5.89
CA ALA A 111 -1.33 -0.82 6.28
C ALA A 111 -2.08 -2.15 6.43
N ARG A 112 -3.29 -2.12 7.02
CA ARG A 112 -4.16 -3.30 7.17
C ARG A 112 -4.68 -3.81 5.82
N VAL A 113 -5.13 -2.90 4.94
CA VAL A 113 -5.54 -3.23 3.56
C VAL A 113 -4.41 -3.98 2.85
N ARG A 114 -3.19 -3.47 2.92
CA ARG A 114 -2.01 -4.12 2.33
C ARG A 114 -1.78 -5.51 2.91
N ALA A 115 -1.84 -5.65 4.24
CA ALA A 115 -1.61 -6.92 4.93
C ALA A 115 -2.69 -7.96 4.60
N VAL A 116 -3.95 -7.55 4.50
CA VAL A 116 -5.07 -8.44 4.17
C VAL A 116 -5.00 -8.89 2.71
N LEU A 117 -4.76 -7.96 1.77
CA LEU A 117 -4.60 -8.29 0.35
C LEU A 117 -3.44 -9.27 0.11
N ARG A 118 -2.32 -9.10 0.79
CA ARG A 118 -1.19 -10.03 0.72
C ARG A 118 -1.56 -11.45 1.16
N ARG A 119 -2.36 -11.61 2.21
CA ARG A 119 -2.84 -12.93 2.67
C ARG A 119 -3.84 -13.57 1.72
N ALA A 120 -4.71 -12.75 1.09
CA ALA A 120 -5.74 -13.23 0.18
C ALA A 120 -5.21 -13.61 -1.21
N HIS A 121 -4.10 -12.97 -1.64
CA HIS A 121 -3.49 -13.18 -2.96
C HIS A 121 -1.98 -13.40 -2.82
N PRO A 122 -1.53 -14.49 -2.22
CA PRO A 122 -0.12 -14.75 -1.98
C PRO A 122 0.72 -14.81 -3.27
N ASP A 123 0.12 -15.23 -4.38
CA ASP A 123 0.79 -15.39 -5.68
C ASP A 123 0.77 -14.12 -6.56
N GLU A 124 -0.06 -13.12 -6.21
CA GLU A 124 -0.25 -11.91 -7.01
C GLU A 124 0.42 -10.66 -6.41
N ASP A 125 0.86 -10.75 -5.15
CA ASP A 125 1.52 -9.60 -4.52
C ASP A 125 2.99 -9.55 -4.98
N PRO A 126 3.44 -8.47 -5.64
CA PRO A 126 4.85 -8.26 -5.95
C PRO A 126 5.71 -8.00 -4.70
N THR A 127 5.32 -8.56 -3.54
CA THR A 127 6.12 -8.59 -2.31
C THR A 127 7.12 -9.74 -2.31
N GLU A 128 7.18 -10.54 -3.37
CA GLU A 128 8.33 -11.37 -3.66
C GLU A 128 9.54 -10.49 -4.00
N ASP A 129 10.70 -11.04 -3.75
CA ASP A 129 11.98 -10.38 -3.97
C ASP A 129 12.04 -9.69 -5.34
N MET A 130 12.12 -8.37 -5.37
CA MET A 130 12.39 -7.64 -6.60
C MET A 130 13.89 -7.70 -6.91
N ARG A 131 14.23 -8.02 -8.16
CA ARG A 131 15.60 -8.10 -8.63
C ARG A 131 15.87 -7.12 -9.76
N PHE A 132 16.91 -6.30 -9.56
CA PHE A 132 17.38 -5.32 -10.53
C PHE A 132 18.89 -5.53 -10.77
N GLY A 133 19.22 -6.49 -11.63
CA GLY A 133 20.60 -6.93 -11.81
C GLY A 133 21.14 -7.61 -10.56
N ASP A 134 22.12 -6.99 -9.92
CA ASP A 134 22.76 -7.44 -8.70
C ASP A 134 22.11 -6.93 -7.40
N LEU A 135 21.09 -6.08 -7.50
CA LEU A 135 20.30 -5.63 -6.36
C LEU A 135 19.06 -6.51 -6.20
N THR A 136 18.89 -7.12 -5.02
CA THR A 136 17.70 -7.90 -4.64
C THR A 136 17.06 -7.27 -3.42
N ILE A 137 15.74 -7.10 -3.43
CA ILE A 137 14.99 -6.47 -2.35
C ILE A 137 13.87 -7.41 -1.92
N SER A 138 13.90 -7.84 -0.68
CA SER A 138 12.83 -8.62 -0.04
C SER A 138 11.98 -7.73 0.85
N PHE A 139 10.76 -7.45 0.41
CA PHE A 139 9.84 -6.61 1.21
C PHE A 139 9.25 -7.37 2.40
N VAL A 140 9.14 -8.68 2.29
CA VAL A 140 8.65 -9.54 3.38
C VAL A 140 9.65 -9.60 4.52
N ARG A 141 10.94 -9.77 4.20
CA ARG A 141 12.02 -9.89 5.18
C ARG A 141 12.61 -8.55 5.57
N HIS A 142 12.23 -7.45 4.89
CA HIS A 142 12.88 -6.14 5.00
C HIS A 142 14.40 -6.20 4.76
N GLU A 143 14.80 -7.02 3.79
CA GLU A 143 16.20 -7.26 3.44
C GLU A 143 16.55 -6.70 2.08
N VAL A 144 17.77 -6.21 1.95
CA VAL A 144 18.35 -5.78 0.69
C VAL A 144 19.68 -6.49 0.51
N LEU A 145 19.86 -7.10 -0.66
CA LEU A 145 21.12 -7.74 -1.04
C LEU A 145 21.70 -7.01 -2.26
N LEU A 146 22.97 -6.67 -2.20
CA LEU A 146 23.76 -6.20 -3.33
C LEU A 146 24.82 -7.24 -3.65
N GLN A 147 24.82 -7.78 -4.86
CA GLN A 147 25.71 -8.88 -5.27
C GLN A 147 25.63 -10.09 -4.29
N GLY A 148 24.43 -10.37 -3.76
CA GLY A 148 24.21 -11.44 -2.79
C GLY A 148 24.68 -11.13 -1.36
N GLN A 149 25.27 -9.97 -1.11
CA GLN A 149 25.69 -9.54 0.23
C GLN A 149 24.60 -8.65 0.87
N PRO A 150 24.30 -8.85 2.18
CA PRO A 150 23.29 -8.06 2.86
C PRO A 150 23.72 -6.61 3.03
N VAL A 151 22.80 -5.68 2.70
CA VAL A 151 22.98 -4.24 2.89
C VAL A 151 22.06 -3.76 4.01
N THR A 152 22.64 -3.21 5.07
CA THR A 152 21.86 -2.69 6.19
C THR A 152 21.33 -1.30 5.86
N LEU A 153 20.00 -1.19 5.70
CA LEU A 153 19.29 0.07 5.53
C LEU A 153 18.60 0.48 6.84
N THR A 154 18.51 1.79 7.06
CA THR A 154 17.62 2.32 8.10
C THR A 154 16.16 2.17 7.64
N PRO A 155 15.16 2.19 8.55
CA PRO A 155 13.75 2.11 8.17
C PRO A 155 13.32 3.17 7.15
N THR A 156 13.88 4.38 7.24
CA THR A 156 13.62 5.48 6.29
C THR A 156 14.23 5.22 4.92
N GLU A 157 15.47 4.74 4.87
CA GLU A 157 16.14 4.37 3.62
C GLU A 157 15.44 3.21 2.93
N PHE A 158 15.01 2.19 3.68
CA PHE A 158 14.25 1.07 3.14
C PHE A 158 12.91 1.55 2.54
N ARG A 159 12.17 2.40 3.26
CA ARG A 159 10.90 2.96 2.78
C ARG A 159 11.08 3.84 1.55
N LEU A 160 12.17 4.61 1.48
CA LEU A 160 12.52 5.40 0.31
C LEU A 160 12.82 4.49 -0.90
N LEU A 161 13.63 3.46 -0.71
CA LEU A 161 13.92 2.46 -1.74
C LEU A 161 12.65 1.78 -2.21
N GLU A 162 11.82 1.28 -1.29
CA GLU A 162 10.53 0.66 -1.59
C GLU A 162 9.64 1.58 -2.43
N THR A 163 9.53 2.87 -2.05
CA THR A 163 8.73 3.84 -2.79
C THR A 163 9.18 3.98 -4.24
N LEU A 164 10.49 4.02 -4.46
CA LEU A 164 11.07 4.20 -5.78
C LEU A 164 10.98 2.95 -6.65
N VAL A 165 11.24 1.75 -6.08
CA VAL A 165 11.26 0.50 -6.84
C VAL A 165 9.88 -0.07 -7.16
N ARG A 166 8.84 0.34 -6.44
CA ARG A 166 7.46 -0.08 -6.75
C ARG A 166 6.90 0.57 -8.02
N GLU A 167 7.46 1.69 -8.45
CA GLU A 167 7.09 2.39 -9.68
C GLU A 167 8.36 2.73 -10.49
N PRO A 168 9.06 1.71 -11.04
CA PRO A 168 10.32 1.91 -11.73
C PRO A 168 10.16 2.81 -12.96
N GLY A 169 11.11 3.71 -13.19
CA GLY A 169 11.06 4.69 -14.29
C GLY A 169 10.22 5.93 -14.00
N ARG A 170 9.34 5.91 -12.99
CA ARG A 170 8.58 7.09 -12.58
C ARG A 170 9.47 8.11 -11.88
N ALA A 171 9.40 9.37 -12.32
CA ALA A 171 10.01 10.48 -11.60
C ALA A 171 9.10 10.93 -10.45
N PHE A 172 9.64 10.96 -9.24
CA PHE A 172 8.99 11.50 -8.05
C PHE A 172 9.57 12.86 -7.72
N SER A 173 8.71 13.83 -7.38
CA SER A 173 9.19 15.07 -6.81
C SER A 173 9.73 14.84 -5.39
N ARG A 174 10.54 15.79 -4.88
CA ARG A 174 11.02 15.76 -3.49
C ARG A 174 9.86 15.82 -2.50
N ALA A 175 8.85 16.62 -2.79
CA ALA A 175 7.62 16.71 -2.00
C ALA A 175 6.87 15.37 -1.98
N ASP A 176 6.66 14.72 -3.14
CA ASP A 176 6.00 13.41 -3.21
C ASP A 176 6.76 12.35 -2.39
N LEU A 177 8.10 12.34 -2.46
CA LEU A 177 8.91 11.41 -1.67
C LEU A 177 8.85 11.73 -0.19
N LEU A 178 8.86 13.00 0.19
CA LEU A 178 8.73 13.41 1.58
C LEU A 178 7.41 12.92 2.17
N ASP A 179 6.31 13.16 1.47
CA ASP A 179 4.97 12.74 1.88
C ASP A 179 4.83 11.22 1.99
N ARG A 180 5.38 10.47 1.03
CA ARG A 180 5.30 9.00 1.02
C ARG A 180 6.18 8.34 2.08
N VAL A 181 7.36 8.90 2.33
CA VAL A 181 8.35 8.34 3.26
C VAL A 181 8.04 8.74 4.71
N PHE A 182 7.70 10.00 4.95
CA PHE A 182 7.51 10.53 6.30
C PHE A 182 6.04 10.78 6.64
N GLY A 183 5.19 10.95 5.61
CA GLY A 183 3.77 11.24 5.73
C GLY A 183 3.47 12.73 5.64
N PHE A 184 2.19 13.06 5.39
CA PHE A 184 1.72 14.42 5.06
C PHE A 184 1.86 15.43 6.21
N ASP A 185 1.90 14.97 7.46
CA ASP A 185 2.04 15.85 8.64
C ASP A 185 3.50 16.10 9.03
N TYR A 186 4.44 15.64 8.19
CA TYR A 186 5.85 15.84 8.48
C TYR A 186 6.27 17.28 8.15
N ALA A 187 6.62 18.04 9.19
CA ALA A 187 7.05 19.45 9.08
C ALA A 187 8.49 19.64 8.57
N GLY A 188 9.11 18.60 8.03
CA GLY A 188 10.47 18.66 7.51
C GLY A 188 10.56 19.32 6.13
N VAL A 189 11.77 19.73 5.77
CA VAL A 189 12.05 20.35 4.46
C VAL A 189 12.36 19.29 3.40
N GLU A 190 12.04 19.58 2.14
CA GLU A 190 12.27 18.67 0.99
C GLU A 190 13.72 18.20 0.85
N ARG A 191 14.69 19.03 1.28
CA ARG A 191 16.12 18.66 1.29
C ARG A 191 16.46 17.48 2.17
N THR A 192 15.57 17.09 3.10
CA THR A 192 15.71 15.87 3.90
C THR A 192 15.78 14.64 3.00
N ILE A 193 15.02 14.63 1.91
CA ILE A 193 15.05 13.55 0.91
C ILE A 193 16.42 13.43 0.25
N ASP A 194 17.06 14.55 -0.09
CA ASP A 194 18.38 14.54 -0.74
C ASP A 194 19.44 13.85 0.14
N VAL A 195 19.38 14.06 1.44
CA VAL A 195 20.28 13.39 2.42
C VAL A 195 20.01 11.89 2.46
N HIS A 196 18.75 11.46 2.50
CA HIS A 196 18.41 10.04 2.50
C HIS A 196 18.77 9.35 1.18
N VAL A 197 18.56 10.01 0.05
CA VAL A 197 19.00 9.50 -1.26
C VAL A 197 20.53 9.38 -1.31
N MET A 198 21.27 10.37 -0.83
CA MET A 198 22.73 10.31 -0.76
C MET A 198 23.20 9.13 0.09
N ASN A 199 22.62 8.95 1.28
CA ASN A 199 22.97 7.84 2.17
C ASN A 199 22.59 6.48 1.58
N LEU A 200 21.42 6.38 0.97
CA LEU A 200 20.97 5.17 0.30
C LEU A 200 21.90 4.81 -0.88
N ARG A 201 22.26 5.78 -1.74
CA ARG A 201 23.22 5.58 -2.83
C ARG A 201 24.57 5.04 -2.34
N ARG A 202 25.10 5.57 -1.23
CA ARG A 202 26.37 5.07 -0.64
C ARG A 202 26.30 3.60 -0.29
N LYS A 203 25.13 3.05 -0.04
CA LYS A 203 24.94 1.67 0.40
C LYS A 203 24.63 0.71 -0.74
N ILE A 204 23.86 1.17 -1.75
CA ILE A 204 23.40 0.29 -2.82
C ILE A 204 24.06 0.54 -4.19
N GLU A 205 24.67 1.71 -4.40
CA GLU A 205 25.31 2.02 -5.68
C GLU A 205 26.79 1.58 -5.67
N PRO A 206 27.27 0.92 -6.73
CA PRO A 206 28.71 0.63 -6.87
C PRO A 206 29.55 1.89 -6.90
N GLU A 207 29.05 2.94 -7.56
CA GLU A 207 29.66 4.28 -7.65
C GLU A 207 28.62 5.34 -7.31
N PRO A 208 28.58 5.89 -6.09
CA PRO A 208 27.56 6.87 -5.69
C PRO A 208 27.53 8.13 -6.54
N GLY A 209 28.65 8.51 -7.16
CA GLY A 209 28.75 9.66 -8.08
C GLY A 209 28.21 9.37 -9.48
N ARG A 210 28.02 8.09 -9.84
CA ARG A 210 27.42 7.62 -11.11
C ARG A 210 26.33 6.59 -10.78
N PRO A 211 25.21 7.04 -10.23
CA PRO A 211 24.19 6.13 -9.73
C PRO A 211 23.59 5.29 -10.86
N ARG A 212 23.49 4.00 -10.63
CA ARG A 212 22.91 3.01 -11.52
C ARG A 212 21.45 2.74 -11.21
N PHE A 213 21.08 2.74 -9.93
CA PHE A 213 19.72 2.40 -9.47
C PHE A 213 18.85 3.61 -9.23
N ILE A 214 19.38 4.66 -8.59
CA ILE A 214 18.60 5.85 -8.25
C ILE A 214 19.10 7.03 -9.06
N GLY A 215 18.41 7.36 -10.16
CA GLY A 215 18.70 8.49 -11.00
C GLY A 215 18.19 9.81 -10.41
N THR A 216 18.87 10.92 -10.73
CA THR A 216 18.38 12.26 -10.47
C THR A 216 17.67 12.79 -11.71
N VAL A 217 16.45 13.30 -11.55
CA VAL A 217 15.70 13.99 -12.61
C VAL A 217 15.82 15.49 -12.36
N PRO A 218 16.60 16.23 -13.18
CA PRO A 218 16.84 17.66 -12.96
C PRO A 218 15.53 18.46 -12.87
N GLY A 219 15.42 19.34 -11.90
CA GLY A 219 14.24 20.17 -11.67
C GLY A 219 13.02 19.45 -11.08
N VAL A 220 13.06 18.09 -10.96
CA VAL A 220 11.95 17.28 -10.41
C VAL A 220 12.37 16.63 -9.11
N GLY A 221 13.27 15.67 -9.16
CA GLY A 221 13.63 14.86 -7.97
C GLY A 221 14.36 13.59 -8.35
N TYR A 222 13.77 12.41 -8.04
CA TYR A 222 14.44 11.13 -8.18
C TYR A 222 13.54 10.09 -8.83
N ARG A 223 14.16 9.08 -9.46
CA ARG A 223 13.47 7.88 -9.98
C ARG A 223 14.35 6.65 -9.79
N PHE A 224 13.72 5.48 -9.77
CA PHE A 224 14.45 4.22 -9.91
C PHE A 224 14.66 3.92 -11.39
N GLU A 225 15.93 3.69 -11.76
CA GLU A 225 16.29 3.42 -13.17
C GLU A 225 15.95 1.98 -13.56
N VAL A 226 15.22 1.83 -14.66
CA VAL A 226 14.93 0.52 -15.25
C VAL A 226 16.10 0.17 -16.17
N HIS A 227 17.06 -0.62 -15.68
CA HIS A 227 18.03 -1.24 -16.58
C HIS A 227 17.35 -2.44 -17.23
N VAL A 228 16.80 -2.25 -18.42
CA VAL A 228 16.53 -3.37 -19.32
C VAL A 228 17.89 -3.97 -19.64
N SER A 229 18.15 -5.19 -19.15
CA SER A 229 19.34 -5.95 -19.52
C SER A 229 19.43 -5.99 -21.03
N GLY A 230 20.37 -5.23 -21.58
CA GLY A 230 20.56 -5.10 -23.02
C GLY A 230 20.72 -6.49 -23.64
N ARG A 231 19.94 -6.74 -24.67
CA ARG A 231 20.24 -7.79 -25.62
C ARG A 231 21.72 -7.63 -26.02
N SER A 232 22.54 -8.59 -25.67
CA SER A 232 23.86 -8.74 -26.27
C SER A 232 23.65 -8.87 -27.76
N ASN A 233 23.94 -7.82 -28.52
CA ASN A 233 24.18 -7.93 -29.95
C ASN A 233 25.52 -8.65 -30.09
N ALA A 234 25.46 -9.96 -30.25
CA ALA A 234 26.54 -10.72 -30.91
C ALA A 234 26.41 -10.43 -32.40
N ALA A 235 27.36 -9.67 -32.93
CA ALA A 235 27.70 -9.65 -34.34
C ALA A 235 28.99 -10.47 -34.51
#